data_91bf5fd3a223d9770f6e734f199213ad
#
_entry.id   91bf5fd3a223d9770f6e734f199213ad
#
_cell.length_a   1.000
_cell.length_b   1.000
_cell.length_c   1.000
_cell.angle_alpha   90.00
_cell.angle_beta   90.00
_cell.angle_gamma   90.00
#
_symmetry.space_group_name_H-M   'P 1'
#
loop_
_entity.id
_entity.type
_entity.pdbx_description
1 polymer ?
#
loop_
_entity_poly.entity_id
_entity_poly.type
_entity_poly.pdbx_seq_one_letter_code
_entity_poly.pdbx_strand_id
1 'polypeptide(L)'
;MTIMGIDPSMNSTGICIDEDGKRTYYLVSTKATKRAIKAADEIDQLCILQIPKEESLKEEKSIHRSILQQVNLTKNISYIADAIADIIRRHKPDYVIIESPAFRAIGRVSDLSGLNHAIRLECLREGIPCYPVPPTTVKAQTTGRGWASKDEMILTWKCIESSAADWEEKGIKVSDLADAWALCSFDLKSVDIEPGI
;
A
#
# COMPACT_ATOMS: atom_id res chain seq x y z
N MET A 1 -0.28 6.37 -19.96
CA MET A 1 -1.31 6.10 -18.92
C MET A 1 -0.61 5.77 -17.63
N THR A 2 -0.96 6.48 -16.55
CA THR A 2 -0.35 6.29 -15.23
C THR A 2 -1.30 5.55 -14.31
N ILE A 3 -0.89 4.39 -13.80
CA ILE A 3 -1.67 3.56 -12.89
C ILE A 3 -0.97 3.52 -11.54
N MET A 4 -1.75 3.59 -10.45
CA MET A 4 -1.21 3.45 -9.09
C MET A 4 -1.87 2.27 -8.39
N GLY A 5 -1.07 1.33 -7.90
CA GLY A 5 -1.49 0.22 -7.04
C GLY A 5 -1.13 0.50 -5.58
N ILE A 6 -2.06 0.33 -4.65
CA ILE A 6 -1.85 0.58 -3.22
C ILE A 6 -2.24 -0.64 -2.39
N ASP A 7 -1.29 -1.20 -1.63
CA ASP A 7 -1.52 -2.21 -0.57
C ASP A 7 -1.50 -1.51 0.80
N PRO A 8 -2.67 -1.16 1.39
CA PRO A 8 -2.74 -0.38 2.62
C PRO A 8 -2.34 -1.19 3.84
N SER A 9 -1.50 -0.65 4.69
CA SER A 9 -1.16 -1.23 5.99
C SER A 9 -0.83 -0.14 7.01
N MET A 10 -1.24 -0.34 8.26
CA MET A 10 -0.97 0.59 9.37
C MET A 10 0.52 0.73 9.75
N ASN A 11 1.37 -0.15 9.27
CA ASN A 11 2.81 -0.12 9.60
C ASN A 11 3.70 0.08 8.38
N SER A 12 3.24 -0.35 7.20
CA SER A 12 4.05 -0.30 5.98
C SER A 12 3.13 -0.47 4.77
N THR A 13 2.69 0.64 4.19
CA THR A 13 1.88 0.66 2.97
C THR A 13 2.78 0.60 1.76
N GLY A 14 2.58 -0.39 0.90
CA GLY A 14 3.23 -0.52 -0.40
C GLY A 14 2.49 0.26 -1.47
N ILE A 15 3.23 0.91 -2.36
CA ILE A 15 2.70 1.62 -3.52
C ILE A 15 3.57 1.31 -4.74
N CYS A 16 2.93 1.00 -5.85
CA CYS A 16 3.56 0.90 -7.16
C CYS A 16 2.90 1.88 -8.11
N ILE A 17 3.69 2.60 -8.89
CA ILE A 17 3.21 3.50 -9.92
C ILE A 17 3.80 3.04 -11.25
N ASP A 18 2.96 2.79 -12.22
CA ASP A 18 3.35 2.45 -13.59
C ASP A 18 3.04 3.64 -14.51
N GLU A 19 4.07 4.26 -15.05
CA GLU A 19 4.01 5.35 -16.03
C GLU A 19 4.46 4.80 -17.38
N ASP A 20 3.52 4.29 -18.18
CA ASP A 20 3.79 3.71 -19.51
C ASP A 20 4.88 2.62 -19.49
N GLY A 21 4.85 1.72 -18.48
CA GLY A 21 5.79 0.62 -18.31
C GLY A 21 7.03 0.95 -17.46
N LYS A 22 7.23 2.21 -17.07
CA LYS A 22 8.26 2.59 -16.11
C LYS A 22 7.67 2.58 -14.71
N ARG A 23 8.19 1.72 -13.84
CA ARG A 23 7.67 1.55 -12.48
C ARG A 23 8.49 2.26 -11.43
N THR A 24 7.79 2.90 -10.50
CA THR A 24 8.36 3.52 -9.30
C THR A 24 7.62 2.97 -8.08
N TYR A 25 8.37 2.66 -7.03
CA TYR A 25 7.86 2.06 -5.81
C TYR A 25 8.00 2.97 -4.61
N TYR A 26 7.00 2.95 -3.72
CA TYR A 26 7.06 3.63 -2.44
C TYR A 26 6.71 2.67 -1.31
N LEU A 27 7.42 2.83 -0.18
CA LEU A 27 7.01 2.28 1.11
C LEU A 27 6.74 3.43 2.07
N VAL A 28 5.48 3.63 2.44
CA VAL A 28 5.10 4.58 3.50
C VAL A 28 5.11 3.80 4.81
N SER A 29 6.11 4.00 5.66
CA SER A 29 6.37 3.12 6.79
C SER A 29 6.61 3.87 8.11
N THR A 30 6.01 3.34 9.19
CA THR A 30 6.30 3.76 10.56
C THR A 30 7.47 2.98 11.17
N LYS A 31 7.99 1.95 10.48
CA LYS A 31 8.96 0.99 11.02
C LYS A 31 10.13 0.71 10.09
N ALA A 32 10.37 1.57 9.10
CA ALA A 32 11.52 1.39 8.22
C ALA A 32 12.82 1.40 9.00
N THR A 33 13.71 0.45 8.71
CA THR A 33 15.02 0.39 9.33
C THR A 33 15.96 1.38 8.67
N LYS A 34 16.96 1.89 9.42
CA LYS A 34 17.99 2.77 8.85
C LYS A 34 18.72 2.13 7.67
N ARG A 35 18.91 0.80 7.71
CA ARG A 35 19.52 0.02 6.63
C ARG A 35 18.66 0.07 5.36
N ALA A 36 17.34 -0.17 5.50
CA ALA A 36 16.42 -0.14 4.36
C ALA A 36 16.32 1.27 3.75
N ILE A 37 16.26 2.32 4.57
CA ILE A 37 16.22 3.72 4.10
C ILE A 37 17.49 4.03 3.32
N LYS A 38 18.68 3.75 3.87
CA LYS A 38 19.95 3.97 3.17
C LYS A 38 20.04 3.18 1.87
N ALA A 39 19.54 1.95 1.84
CA ALA A 39 19.52 1.14 0.63
C ALA A 39 18.58 1.71 -0.44
N ALA A 40 17.43 2.26 -0.04
CA ALA A 40 16.50 2.90 -0.95
C ALA A 40 17.06 4.17 -1.59
N ASP A 41 17.90 4.94 -0.87
CA ASP A 41 18.57 6.13 -1.42
C ASP A 41 19.52 5.79 -2.59
N GLU A 42 19.93 4.53 -2.73
CA GLU A 42 20.79 4.01 -3.80
C GLU A 42 19.99 3.35 -4.95
N ILE A 43 18.64 3.34 -4.87
CA ILE A 43 17.75 2.68 -5.84
C ILE A 43 16.80 3.71 -6.45
N ASP A 44 17.05 4.10 -7.70
CA ASP A 44 16.27 5.13 -8.40
C ASP A 44 14.76 4.87 -8.46
N GLN A 45 14.36 3.59 -8.44
CA GLN A 45 12.97 3.17 -8.56
C GLN A 45 12.25 3.03 -7.21
N LEU A 46 12.93 3.26 -6.08
CA LEU A 46 12.37 3.02 -4.74
C LEU A 46 12.52 4.24 -3.85
N CYS A 47 11.44 4.64 -3.20
CA CYS A 47 11.43 5.64 -2.17
C CYS A 47 10.81 5.09 -0.88
N ILE A 48 11.51 5.22 0.25
CA ILE A 48 10.97 4.89 1.57
C ILE A 48 10.64 6.17 2.33
N LEU A 49 9.36 6.41 2.54
CA LEU A 49 8.85 7.53 3.33
C LEU A 49 8.64 7.06 4.77
N GLN A 50 9.53 7.48 5.67
CA GLN A 50 9.33 7.23 7.09
C GLN A 50 8.41 8.28 7.67
N ILE A 51 7.24 7.84 8.16
CA ILE A 51 6.25 8.69 8.81
C ILE A 51 6.31 8.54 10.34
N PRO A 52 5.90 9.59 11.09
CA PRO A 52 5.80 9.50 12.54
C PRO A 52 4.81 8.39 12.94
N LYS A 53 5.01 7.87 14.13
CA LYS A 53 4.07 6.96 14.78
C LYS A 53 3.83 7.45 16.19
N GLU A 54 2.57 7.68 16.54
CA GLU A 54 2.19 7.95 17.90
C GLU A 54 2.44 6.72 18.78
N GLU A 55 3.08 6.93 19.93
CA GLU A 55 3.39 5.83 20.84
C GLU A 55 2.13 5.27 21.52
N SER A 56 2.12 3.96 21.74
CA SER A 56 1.06 3.34 22.53
C SER A 56 1.27 3.65 24.00
N LEU A 57 0.28 4.24 24.65
CA LEU A 57 0.28 4.50 26.08
C LEU A 57 0.30 3.19 26.85
N LYS A 58 1.39 2.92 27.60
CA LYS A 58 1.59 1.64 28.27
C LYS A 58 1.02 1.58 29.70
N GLU A 59 0.79 2.70 30.37
CA GLU A 59 0.66 2.75 31.83
C GLU A 59 -0.75 2.99 32.39
N GLU A 60 -1.75 3.37 31.61
CA GLU A 60 -3.08 3.64 32.15
C GLU A 60 -4.13 2.60 31.75
N LYS A 61 -4.68 1.88 32.73
CA LYS A 61 -5.88 1.05 32.56
C LYS A 61 -7.13 1.88 32.85
N SER A 62 -7.60 2.68 31.91
CA SER A 62 -8.79 3.49 32.10
C SER A 62 -9.50 3.80 30.78
N ILE A 63 -10.72 4.28 30.87
CA ILE A 63 -11.48 4.88 29.76
C ILE A 63 -10.65 5.95 29.05
N HIS A 64 -9.88 6.74 29.78
CA HIS A 64 -8.96 7.76 29.27
C HIS A 64 -7.93 7.16 28.29
N ARG A 65 -7.31 6.02 28.62
CA ARG A 65 -6.40 5.30 27.70
C ARG A 65 -7.09 4.88 26.42
N SER A 66 -8.30 4.36 26.51
CA SER A 66 -9.07 3.94 25.32
C SER A 66 -9.32 5.12 24.39
N ILE A 67 -9.71 6.27 24.90
CA ILE A 67 -9.92 7.50 24.13
C ILE A 67 -8.62 7.94 23.45
N LEU A 68 -7.52 8.02 24.20
CA LEU A 68 -6.22 8.44 23.66
C LEU A 68 -5.70 7.45 22.62
N GLN A 69 -5.94 6.15 22.76
CA GLN A 69 -5.60 5.16 21.73
C GLN A 69 -6.34 5.42 20.42
N GLN A 70 -7.63 5.78 20.47
CA GLN A 70 -8.41 6.12 19.27
C GLN A 70 -7.90 7.41 18.62
N VAL A 71 -7.55 8.43 19.42
CA VAL A 71 -6.94 9.67 18.90
C VAL A 71 -5.61 9.35 18.19
N ASN A 72 -4.74 8.56 18.81
CA ASN A 72 -3.45 8.19 18.23
C ASN A 72 -3.61 7.34 16.95
N LEU A 73 -4.60 6.46 16.93
CA LEU A 73 -4.96 5.70 15.73
C LEU A 73 -5.37 6.64 14.58
N THR A 74 -6.24 7.60 14.86
CA THR A 74 -6.69 8.60 13.86
C THR A 74 -5.52 9.41 13.32
N LYS A 75 -4.59 9.85 14.18
CA LYS A 75 -3.38 10.56 13.75
C LYS A 75 -2.50 9.69 12.86
N ASN A 76 -2.29 8.40 13.21
CA ASN A 76 -1.52 7.48 12.41
C ASN A 76 -2.14 7.25 11.02
N ILE A 77 -3.48 7.15 10.93
CA ILE A 77 -4.21 7.09 9.67
C ILE A 77 -3.98 8.36 8.86
N SER A 78 -4.09 9.55 9.48
CA SER A 78 -3.83 10.84 8.82
C SER A 78 -2.42 10.90 8.23
N TYR A 79 -1.39 10.57 9.01
CA TYR A 79 0.00 10.59 8.50
C TYR A 79 0.21 9.72 7.27
N ILE A 80 -0.41 8.51 7.24
CA ILE A 80 -0.33 7.62 6.08
C ILE A 80 -1.10 8.21 4.90
N ALA A 81 -2.33 8.66 5.12
CA ALA A 81 -3.19 9.22 4.09
C ALA A 81 -2.58 10.49 3.48
N ASP A 82 -2.02 11.40 4.29
CA ASP A 82 -1.36 12.62 3.84
C ASP A 82 -0.13 12.30 2.96
N ALA A 83 0.70 11.34 3.37
CA ALA A 83 1.86 10.91 2.57
C ALA A 83 1.43 10.32 1.22
N ILE A 84 0.33 9.55 1.19
CA ILE A 84 -0.22 8.98 -0.04
C ILE A 84 -0.82 10.08 -0.93
N ALA A 85 -1.54 11.05 -0.33
CA ALA A 85 -2.09 12.19 -1.05
C ALA A 85 -0.98 13.00 -1.74
N ASP A 86 0.18 13.19 -1.10
CA ASP A 86 1.34 13.85 -1.70
C ASP A 86 1.91 13.07 -2.89
N ILE A 87 1.93 11.73 -2.82
CA ILE A 87 2.33 10.87 -3.94
C ILE A 87 1.33 10.99 -5.09
N ILE A 88 0.02 10.91 -4.80
CA ILE A 88 -1.06 11.07 -5.78
C ILE A 88 -0.92 12.42 -6.51
N ARG A 89 -0.74 13.53 -5.78
CA ARG A 89 -0.58 14.87 -6.36
C ARG A 89 0.67 14.98 -7.25
N ARG A 90 1.74 14.29 -6.90
CA ARG A 90 2.99 14.28 -7.66
C ARG A 90 2.87 13.52 -8.98
N HIS A 91 2.27 12.33 -8.96
CA HIS A 91 2.22 11.43 -10.12
C HIS A 91 0.93 11.57 -10.94
N LYS A 92 -0.14 12.11 -10.36
CA LYS A 92 -1.45 12.33 -10.99
C LYS A 92 -1.91 11.10 -11.79
N PRO A 93 -2.09 9.94 -11.13
CA PRO A 93 -2.46 8.72 -11.84
C PRO A 93 -3.83 8.88 -12.51
N ASP A 94 -4.01 8.25 -13.66
CA ASP A 94 -5.30 8.21 -14.36
C ASP A 94 -6.35 7.47 -13.52
N TYR A 95 -5.91 6.47 -12.75
CA TYR A 95 -6.71 5.80 -11.71
C TYR A 95 -5.83 5.08 -10.69
N VAL A 96 -6.47 4.75 -9.56
CA VAL A 96 -5.86 4.02 -8.44
C VAL A 96 -6.57 2.68 -8.27
N ILE A 97 -5.81 1.61 -8.07
CA ILE A 97 -6.31 0.32 -7.60
C ILE A 97 -5.80 0.09 -6.19
N ILE A 98 -6.71 -0.13 -5.25
CA ILE A 98 -6.40 -0.33 -3.84
C ILE A 98 -6.91 -1.68 -3.35
N GLU A 99 -6.11 -2.40 -2.54
CA GLU A 99 -6.60 -3.62 -1.91
C GLU A 99 -7.76 -3.32 -0.97
N SER A 100 -8.89 -4.01 -1.16
CA SER A 100 -10.02 -3.89 -0.23
C SER A 100 -9.77 -4.68 1.05
N PRO A 101 -10.23 -4.19 2.23
CA PRO A 101 -10.13 -4.94 3.46
C PRO A 101 -10.85 -6.29 3.35
N ALA A 102 -10.21 -7.37 3.83
CA ALA A 102 -10.83 -8.70 3.85
C ALA A 102 -11.97 -8.73 4.89
N PHE A 103 -13.22 -8.86 4.44
CA PHE A 103 -14.43 -8.83 5.29
C PHE A 103 -14.49 -9.94 6.37
N ARG A 104 -13.61 -10.95 6.30
CA ARG A 104 -13.55 -12.08 7.25
C ARG A 104 -12.46 -11.96 8.31
N ALA A 105 -11.63 -10.91 8.28
CA ALA A 105 -10.59 -10.74 9.28
C ALA A 105 -11.18 -10.23 10.60
N ILE A 106 -11.02 -11.00 11.68
CA ILE A 106 -11.44 -10.63 13.03
C ILE A 106 -10.33 -9.78 13.67
N GLY A 107 -10.68 -8.67 14.32
CA GLY A 107 -9.74 -7.84 15.07
C GLY A 107 -9.51 -6.46 14.48
N ARG A 108 -8.35 -6.18 13.90
CA ARG A 108 -7.95 -4.84 13.40
C ARG A 108 -8.58 -4.43 12.05
N VAL A 109 -9.68 -5.08 11.65
CA VAL A 109 -10.39 -4.76 10.39
C VAL A 109 -10.89 -3.33 10.39
N SER A 110 -11.36 -2.82 11.53
CA SER A 110 -11.85 -1.44 11.67
C SER A 110 -10.77 -0.41 11.34
N ASP A 111 -9.54 -0.63 11.81
CA ASP A 111 -8.42 0.30 11.65
C ASP A 111 -7.96 0.34 10.19
N LEU A 112 -7.83 -0.84 9.57
CA LEU A 112 -7.46 -0.97 8.17
C LEU A 112 -8.56 -0.44 7.25
N SER A 113 -9.84 -0.66 7.60
CA SER A 113 -10.97 -0.08 6.87
C SER A 113 -10.98 1.43 6.97
N GLY A 114 -10.68 1.99 8.15
CA GLY A 114 -10.53 3.44 8.34
C GLY A 114 -9.43 4.02 7.44
N LEU A 115 -8.25 3.39 7.40
CA LEU A 115 -7.17 3.79 6.52
C LEU A 115 -7.55 3.70 5.04
N ASN A 116 -8.17 2.57 4.63
CA ASN A 116 -8.61 2.38 3.25
C ASN A 116 -9.60 3.49 2.81
N HIS A 117 -10.58 3.82 3.67
CA HIS A 117 -11.52 4.90 3.37
C HIS A 117 -10.83 6.27 3.33
N ALA A 118 -9.86 6.55 4.22
CA ALA A 118 -9.12 7.80 4.20
C ALA A 118 -8.36 7.98 2.86
N ILE A 119 -7.66 6.94 2.39
CA ILE A 119 -6.94 6.96 1.11
C ILE A 119 -7.92 7.19 -0.05
N ARG A 120 -9.06 6.50 -0.08
CA ARG A 120 -10.08 6.65 -1.13
C ARG A 120 -10.71 8.05 -1.14
N LEU A 121 -10.85 8.67 0.03
CA LEU A 121 -11.30 10.06 0.14
C LEU A 121 -10.26 11.03 -0.43
N GLU A 122 -8.97 10.78 -0.25
CA GLU A 122 -7.93 11.60 -0.89
C GLU A 122 -7.97 11.45 -2.43
N CYS A 123 -8.12 10.24 -2.95
CA CYS A 123 -8.33 10.04 -4.40
C CYS A 123 -9.54 10.83 -4.91
N LEU A 124 -10.67 10.76 -4.20
CA LEU A 124 -11.89 11.50 -4.57
C LEU A 124 -11.68 13.02 -4.56
N ARG A 125 -10.96 13.56 -3.57
CA ARG A 125 -10.63 15.00 -3.47
C ARG A 125 -9.78 15.49 -4.63
N GLU A 126 -8.87 14.63 -5.10
CA GLU A 126 -8.02 14.91 -6.26
C GLU A 126 -8.72 14.61 -7.61
N GLY A 127 -9.99 14.14 -7.59
CA GLY A 127 -10.75 13.80 -8.78
C GLY A 127 -10.28 12.53 -9.50
N ILE A 128 -9.58 11.63 -8.79
CA ILE A 128 -8.98 10.42 -9.34
C ILE A 128 -9.87 9.20 -9.02
N PRO A 129 -10.31 8.43 -10.02
CA PRO A 129 -11.05 7.19 -9.81
C PRO A 129 -10.23 6.20 -8.97
N CYS A 130 -10.86 5.57 -7.96
CA CYS A 130 -10.21 4.61 -7.08
C CYS A 130 -11.05 3.33 -6.96
N TYR A 131 -10.47 2.21 -7.37
CA TYR A 131 -11.12 0.92 -7.45
C TYR A 131 -10.62 -0.03 -6.34
N PRO A 132 -11.46 -0.34 -5.33
CA PRO A 132 -11.11 -1.33 -4.31
C PRO A 132 -11.29 -2.75 -4.86
N VAL A 133 -10.21 -3.55 -4.86
CA VAL A 133 -10.22 -4.91 -5.39
C VAL A 133 -9.93 -5.92 -4.27
N PRO A 134 -10.69 -7.03 -4.17
CA PRO A 134 -10.43 -8.07 -3.17
C PRO A 134 -9.06 -8.74 -3.36
N PRO A 135 -8.32 -9.06 -2.27
CA PRO A 135 -6.99 -9.67 -2.37
C PRO A 135 -6.99 -11.01 -3.11
N THR A 136 -8.07 -11.80 -2.97
CA THR A 136 -8.21 -13.08 -3.69
C THR A 136 -8.32 -12.90 -5.20
N THR A 137 -8.96 -11.82 -5.65
CA THR A 137 -9.11 -11.49 -7.07
C THR A 137 -7.78 -11.04 -7.66
N VAL A 138 -7.04 -10.18 -6.94
CA VAL A 138 -5.69 -9.74 -7.34
C VAL A 138 -4.76 -10.94 -7.46
N LYS A 139 -4.71 -11.80 -6.45
CA LYS A 139 -3.88 -13.02 -6.47
C LYS A 139 -4.23 -13.97 -7.61
N ALA A 140 -5.53 -14.16 -7.89
CA ALA A 140 -5.99 -15.02 -8.97
C ALA A 140 -5.50 -14.51 -10.33
N GLN A 141 -5.58 -13.20 -10.57
CA GLN A 141 -5.10 -12.62 -11.82
C GLN A 141 -3.57 -12.68 -11.94
N THR A 142 -2.85 -12.43 -10.84
CA THR A 142 -1.38 -12.39 -10.83
C THR A 142 -0.73 -13.77 -10.97
N THR A 143 -1.29 -14.79 -10.29
CA THR A 143 -0.66 -16.12 -10.17
C THR A 143 -1.50 -17.26 -10.73
N GLY A 144 -2.72 -16.98 -11.22
CA GLY A 144 -3.71 -17.97 -11.62
C GLY A 144 -4.46 -18.60 -10.42
N ARG A 145 -4.16 -18.23 -9.17
CA ARG A 145 -4.74 -18.82 -7.95
C ARG A 145 -5.06 -17.79 -6.89
N GLY A 146 -6.33 -17.68 -6.48
CA GLY A 146 -6.77 -16.70 -5.46
C GLY A 146 -6.24 -16.93 -4.04
N TRP A 147 -5.66 -18.10 -3.77
CA TRP A 147 -5.04 -18.48 -2.48
C TRP A 147 -3.50 -18.50 -2.53
N ALA A 148 -2.90 -17.86 -3.51
CA ALA A 148 -1.44 -17.78 -3.62
C ALA A 148 -0.80 -17.25 -2.33
N SER A 149 0.31 -17.86 -1.93
CA SER A 149 1.09 -17.46 -0.77
C SER A 149 1.83 -16.14 -1.04
N LYS A 150 2.34 -15.51 0.03
CA LYS A 150 3.20 -14.34 -0.12
C LYS A 150 4.47 -14.63 -0.92
N ASP A 151 5.07 -15.79 -0.71
CA ASP A 151 6.29 -16.19 -1.40
C ASP A 151 6.05 -16.36 -2.91
N GLU A 152 4.89 -16.91 -3.30
CA GLU A 152 4.50 -17.02 -4.71
C GLU A 152 4.29 -15.64 -5.34
N MET A 153 3.68 -14.70 -4.62
CA MET A 153 3.51 -13.31 -5.08
C MET A 153 4.86 -12.62 -5.27
N ILE A 154 5.75 -12.74 -4.28
CA ILE A 154 7.12 -12.18 -4.35
C ILE A 154 7.91 -12.80 -5.51
N LEU A 155 7.83 -14.12 -5.69
CA LEU A 155 8.54 -14.80 -6.77
C LEU A 155 8.03 -14.32 -8.14
N THR A 156 6.71 -14.24 -8.32
CA THR A 156 6.10 -13.75 -9.57
C THR A 156 6.55 -12.33 -9.87
N TRP A 157 6.54 -11.46 -8.87
CA TRP A 157 7.01 -10.09 -9.00
C TRP A 157 8.50 -10.02 -9.37
N LYS A 158 9.39 -10.76 -8.68
CA LYS A 158 10.84 -10.79 -8.95
C LYS A 158 11.17 -11.32 -10.34
N CYS A 159 10.34 -12.20 -10.91
CA CYS A 159 10.50 -12.67 -12.30
C CYS A 159 10.26 -11.54 -13.32
N ILE A 160 9.43 -10.56 -13.00
CA ILE A 160 9.13 -9.41 -13.86
C ILE A 160 10.06 -8.24 -13.56
N GLU A 161 10.28 -7.95 -12.27
CA GLU A 161 11.13 -6.85 -11.78
C GLU A 161 12.52 -7.36 -11.38
N SER A 162 13.33 -7.69 -12.37
CA SER A 162 14.69 -8.21 -12.12
C SER A 162 15.58 -7.26 -11.31
N SER A 163 15.35 -5.95 -11.38
CA SER A 163 16.02 -4.93 -10.57
C SER A 163 15.77 -5.07 -9.07
N ALA A 164 14.69 -5.75 -8.68
CA ALA A 164 14.30 -5.93 -7.29
C ALA A 164 14.85 -7.23 -6.65
N ALA A 165 15.68 -8.00 -7.38
CA ALA A 165 16.13 -9.32 -6.96
C ALA A 165 16.83 -9.32 -5.58
N ASP A 166 17.64 -8.28 -5.30
CA ASP A 166 18.45 -8.14 -4.08
C ASP A 166 17.84 -7.20 -3.00
N TRP A 167 16.66 -6.63 -3.25
CA TRP A 167 16.07 -5.66 -2.32
C TRP A 167 15.77 -6.25 -0.94
N GLU A 168 15.36 -7.50 -0.88
CA GLU A 168 15.11 -8.20 0.39
C GLU A 168 16.40 -8.37 1.22
N GLU A 169 17.51 -8.69 0.58
CA GLU A 169 18.83 -8.79 1.22
C GLU A 169 19.29 -7.43 1.76
N LYS A 170 18.88 -6.34 1.13
CA LYS A 170 19.10 -4.96 1.58
C LYS A 170 18.20 -4.55 2.75
N GLY A 171 17.27 -5.42 3.18
CA GLY A 171 16.36 -5.21 4.31
C GLY A 171 15.08 -4.46 3.93
N ILE A 172 14.77 -4.36 2.64
CA ILE A 172 13.54 -3.76 2.12
C ILE A 172 12.40 -4.77 2.26
N LYS A 173 11.22 -4.31 2.67
CA LYS A 173 10.03 -5.15 2.84
C LYS A 173 9.36 -5.41 1.49
N VAL A 174 9.89 -6.34 0.74
CA VAL A 174 9.49 -6.65 -0.64
C VAL A 174 8.06 -7.19 -0.76
N SER A 175 7.50 -7.80 0.30
CA SER A 175 6.14 -8.33 0.26
C SER A 175 5.09 -7.25 -0.06
N ASP A 176 5.22 -6.08 0.57
CA ASP A 176 4.28 -4.99 0.40
C ASP A 176 4.41 -4.35 -1.00
N LEU A 177 5.62 -4.39 -1.57
CA LEU A 177 5.88 -3.91 -2.94
C LEU A 177 5.35 -4.88 -3.99
N ALA A 178 5.48 -6.19 -3.77
CA ALA A 178 4.93 -7.22 -4.65
C ALA A 178 3.39 -7.15 -4.70
N ASP A 179 2.73 -6.96 -3.54
CA ASP A 179 1.28 -6.81 -3.46
C ASP A 179 0.84 -5.50 -4.16
N ALA A 180 1.55 -4.39 -3.96
CA ALA A 180 1.29 -3.13 -4.65
C ALA A 180 1.51 -3.20 -6.17
N TRP A 181 2.55 -3.93 -6.62
CA TRP A 181 2.78 -4.19 -8.04
C TRP A 181 1.64 -5.00 -8.66
N ALA A 182 1.17 -6.03 -7.97
CA ALA A 182 0.06 -6.85 -8.44
C ALA A 182 -1.23 -6.02 -8.63
N LEU A 183 -1.49 -5.09 -7.72
CA LEU A 183 -2.59 -4.13 -7.83
C LEU A 183 -2.38 -3.18 -9.02
N CYS A 184 -1.19 -2.63 -9.17
CA CYS A 184 -0.85 -1.75 -10.28
C CYS A 184 -0.98 -2.44 -11.65
N SER A 185 -0.71 -3.74 -11.71
CA SER A 185 -0.80 -4.58 -12.91
C SER A 185 -2.18 -5.21 -13.12
N PHE A 186 -3.16 -4.91 -12.25
CA PHE A 186 -4.49 -5.50 -12.30
C PHE A 186 -5.31 -4.97 -13.49
N ASP A 187 -5.83 -5.87 -14.31
CA ASP A 187 -6.70 -5.52 -15.44
C ASP A 187 -8.16 -5.40 -14.99
N LEU A 188 -8.65 -4.17 -14.87
CA LEU A 188 -10.05 -3.87 -14.52
C LEU A 188 -11.06 -4.43 -15.51
N LYS A 189 -10.69 -4.56 -16.81
CA LYS A 189 -11.58 -5.11 -17.82
C LYS A 189 -11.89 -6.58 -17.59
N SER A 190 -10.98 -7.31 -16.93
CA SER A 190 -11.20 -8.72 -16.56
C SER A 190 -12.37 -8.92 -15.57
N VAL A 191 -12.85 -7.83 -14.97
CA VAL A 191 -13.99 -7.78 -14.02
C VAL A 191 -15.08 -6.80 -14.51
N ASP A 192 -15.15 -6.56 -15.81
CA ASP A 192 -16.17 -5.72 -16.47
C ASP A 192 -16.18 -4.25 -15.98
N ILE A 193 -15.04 -3.71 -15.57
CA ILE A 193 -14.90 -2.31 -15.18
C ILE A 193 -14.09 -1.56 -16.25
N GLU A 194 -14.69 -0.52 -16.85
CA GLU A 194 -13.97 0.41 -17.70
C GLU A 194 -13.36 1.52 -16.82
N PRO A 195 -12.04 1.76 -16.89
CA PRO A 195 -11.39 2.83 -16.15
C PRO A 195 -11.92 4.21 -16.57
N GLY A 196 -12.20 5.08 -15.60
CA GLY A 196 -12.57 6.48 -15.87
C GLY A 196 -14.06 6.79 -15.82
N ILE A 197 -14.89 5.86 -15.33
CA ILE A 197 -16.32 6.12 -15.05
C ILE A 197 -16.52 6.41 -13.57
#